data_a8461d928acdd90e48bf142b88bd6063
#
_entry.id   a8461d928acdd90e48bf142b88bd6063
#
_cell.length_a   1.000
_cell.length_b   1.000
_cell.length_c   1.000
_cell.angle_alpha   90.00
_cell.angle_beta   90.00
_cell.angle_gamma   90.00
#
_symmetry.space_group_name_H-M   'P 1'
#
loop_
_entity.id
_entity.type
_entity.pdbx_description
1 polymer ?
#
loop_
_entity_poly.entity_id
_entity_poly.type
_entity_poly.pdbx_seq_one_letter_code
_entity_poly.pdbx_strand_id
1 'polypeptide(L)'
;MNMKKRLIGTGLVLATGILLTACGQPNSDTSTFSSTFSANPTTFNYLLDYYADNTSVITNLVDGLLENDSYGNLTPALAEDWSVSADGLTYTYKLRKDAKWYTADGEEYAPVKAQDFVTGIKYAADNKGQAMDLIQNSIKGLNDYVTGATNDFTTVGVKALDDYTVEYTLTRPEPYWNSKTTNSILFPVNEEFLKSKDKEFGTLTPNSILYNGPYLLKDFTSKSSIEYVKNPHYYDHDKVTIEKVKLAYFDGSDQEMTIRNFESGAYTLAGVYPNSSSYAKTKEKYQDNIVYSLQDKTSWYFNFNVNRKAYNHTAKTTDEQKKSTQTAILNKNFRQAINFGIDRTAYSAQSNGEEAASKTLRNTLVPPTFVQIGDKTFGEVTASKLVNYGSEWSGINLADAQDGYFNKEKAQAKFAEAKKEL
;
A
#
# COMPACT_ATOMS: atom_id res chain seq x y z
N MET A 1 26.54 2.61 29.26
CA MET A 1 25.14 2.78 29.62
C MET A 1 24.30 2.09 28.55
N ASN A 2 23.87 0.86 28.85
CA ASN A 2 23.29 -0.04 27.84
C ASN A 2 21.81 0.27 27.62
N MET A 3 21.48 0.83 26.48
CA MET A 3 20.10 0.91 26.01
C MET A 3 19.75 -0.39 25.27
N LYS A 4 18.93 -1.24 25.88
CA LYS A 4 18.34 -2.43 25.25
C LYS A 4 17.38 -1.98 24.15
N LYS A 5 17.75 -2.24 22.90
CA LYS A 5 16.83 -2.11 21.76
C LYS A 5 15.76 -3.20 21.86
N ARG A 6 14.51 -2.80 22.01
CA ARG A 6 13.36 -3.68 21.85
C ARG A 6 13.02 -3.72 20.34
N LEU A 7 13.25 -4.85 19.72
CA LEU A 7 12.70 -5.14 18.39
C LEU A 7 11.19 -5.42 18.57
N ILE A 8 10.39 -4.62 17.92
CA ILE A 8 8.97 -4.90 17.68
C ILE A 8 8.88 -5.18 16.17
N GLY A 9 8.70 -6.45 15.83
CA GLY A 9 8.43 -6.85 14.45
C GLY A 9 7.00 -6.44 14.07
N THR A 10 6.87 -5.69 13.02
CA THR A 10 5.57 -5.27 12.49
C THR A 10 5.56 -5.46 10.98
N GLY A 11 4.77 -6.39 10.54
CA GLY A 11 4.37 -6.48 9.15
C GLY A 11 2.91 -6.87 9.07
N LEU A 12 2.02 -5.93 9.04
CA LEU A 12 0.71 -6.04 8.38
C LEU A 12 0.07 -4.65 8.39
N VAL A 13 0.00 -4.03 7.23
CA VAL A 13 -0.78 -2.79 7.07
C VAL A 13 -2.24 -3.19 6.92
N LEU A 14 -3.01 -3.03 7.99
CA LEU A 14 -4.47 -3.08 7.92
C LEU A 14 -5.04 -1.69 8.21
N ALA A 15 -6.07 -1.37 7.46
CA ALA A 15 -6.81 -0.12 7.48
C ALA A 15 -7.01 0.47 8.89
N THR A 16 -6.88 1.78 8.94
CA THR A 16 -7.20 2.68 10.05
C THR A 16 -8.17 2.11 11.08
N GLY A 17 -7.63 1.58 12.17
CA GLY A 17 -8.36 1.10 13.34
C GLY A 17 -7.47 1.14 14.58
N ILE A 18 -8.08 1.30 15.73
CA ILE A 18 -7.41 1.14 17.01
C ILE A 18 -7.17 -0.37 17.23
N LEU A 19 -5.94 -0.78 17.49
CA LEU A 19 -5.55 -2.18 17.66
C LEU A 19 -5.28 -2.50 19.13
N LEU A 20 -5.73 -3.67 19.58
CA LEU A 20 -5.39 -4.25 20.87
C LEU A 20 -4.32 -5.34 20.69
N THR A 21 -3.21 -5.23 21.40
CA THR A 21 -2.18 -6.28 21.45
C THR A 21 -2.20 -7.00 22.79
N ALA A 22 -2.25 -8.32 22.75
CA ALA A 22 -2.22 -9.15 23.97
C ALA A 22 -0.78 -9.26 24.49
N CYS A 23 -0.48 -8.54 25.56
CA CYS A 23 0.68 -8.80 26.40
C CYS A 23 0.19 -9.28 27.76
N GLY A 24 0.19 -10.59 27.99
CA GLY A 24 0.07 -11.07 29.37
C GLY A 24 -0.92 -12.19 29.69
N GLN A 25 -1.13 -13.18 28.80
CA GLN A 25 -1.64 -14.47 29.28
C GLN A 25 -0.51 -15.51 29.26
N PRO A 26 -0.27 -16.24 30.36
CA PRO A 26 0.88 -17.15 30.51
C PRO A 26 0.87 -18.41 29.65
N ASN A 27 -0.16 -18.61 28.79
CA ASN A 27 -0.33 -19.80 27.96
C ASN A 27 -0.82 -19.50 26.53
N SER A 28 -0.59 -18.30 25.99
CA SER A 28 -0.89 -18.07 24.58
C SER A 28 0.21 -18.70 23.71
N ASP A 29 -0.19 -19.51 22.73
CA ASP A 29 0.71 -19.96 21.66
C ASP A 29 1.23 -18.74 20.90
N THR A 30 2.46 -18.33 21.22
CA THR A 30 3.11 -17.16 20.60
C THR A 30 3.60 -17.45 19.19
N SER A 31 3.48 -18.67 18.73
CA SER A 31 3.85 -19.10 17.37
C SER A 31 2.74 -18.86 16.34
N THR A 32 1.52 -18.61 16.80
CA THR A 32 0.36 -18.38 15.92
C THR A 32 -0.12 -16.93 16.02
N PHE A 33 -0.23 -16.23 14.89
CA PHE A 33 -0.90 -14.95 14.77
C PHE A 33 -2.32 -15.16 14.22
N SER A 34 -3.33 -14.65 14.91
CA SER A 34 -4.73 -14.76 14.51
C SER A 34 -5.42 -13.39 14.52
N SER A 35 -6.11 -13.05 13.43
CA SER A 35 -6.84 -11.79 13.28
C SER A 35 -7.93 -11.91 12.21
N THR A 36 -8.36 -10.79 11.64
CA THR A 36 -9.39 -10.72 10.61
C THR A 36 -8.90 -10.10 9.31
N PHE A 37 -9.60 -10.40 8.21
CA PHE A 37 -9.52 -9.66 6.95
C PHE A 37 -10.94 -9.27 6.49
N SER A 38 -11.09 -8.14 5.79
CA SER A 38 -12.41 -7.57 5.46
C SER A 38 -12.77 -7.63 3.97
N ALA A 39 -11.79 -7.81 3.10
CA ALA A 39 -12.01 -7.91 1.67
C ALA A 39 -11.30 -9.15 1.11
N ASN A 40 -12.00 -9.87 0.23
CA ASN A 40 -11.40 -11.04 -0.42
C ASN A 40 -10.39 -10.60 -1.48
N PRO A 41 -9.23 -11.27 -1.57
CA PRO A 41 -8.44 -11.19 -2.79
C PRO A 41 -9.29 -11.70 -3.98
N THR A 42 -9.06 -11.10 -5.13
CA THR A 42 -9.72 -11.43 -6.39
C THR A 42 -8.84 -12.27 -7.30
N THR A 43 -7.54 -12.23 -7.07
CA THR A 43 -6.52 -12.99 -7.80
C THR A 43 -5.23 -13.06 -6.98
N PHE A 44 -4.42 -14.10 -7.24
CA PHE A 44 -3.03 -14.18 -6.81
C PHE A 44 -2.04 -13.86 -7.95
N ASN A 45 -2.54 -13.38 -9.10
CA ASN A 45 -1.69 -12.92 -10.19
C ASN A 45 -1.11 -11.53 -9.87
N TYR A 46 -0.04 -11.52 -9.10
CA TYR A 46 0.60 -10.33 -8.56
C TYR A 46 1.29 -9.43 -9.60
N LEU A 47 1.49 -9.94 -10.82
CA LEU A 47 2.07 -9.18 -11.94
C LEU A 47 1.03 -8.39 -12.72
N LEU A 48 -0.25 -8.76 -12.61
CA LEU A 48 -1.33 -8.12 -13.37
C LEU A 48 -2.23 -7.24 -12.52
N ASP A 49 -2.31 -7.50 -11.22
CA ASP A 49 -3.22 -6.82 -10.30
C ASP A 49 -2.43 -6.18 -9.14
N TYR A 50 -2.83 -4.98 -8.71
CA TYR A 50 -2.18 -4.26 -7.62
C TYR A 50 -3.17 -3.75 -6.55
N TYR A 51 -4.39 -4.25 -6.54
CA TYR A 51 -5.33 -3.92 -5.46
C TYR A 51 -4.77 -4.32 -4.10
N ALA A 52 -5.01 -3.46 -3.11
CA ALA A 52 -4.45 -3.63 -1.77
C ALA A 52 -4.78 -4.99 -1.14
N ASP A 53 -5.99 -5.51 -1.39
CA ASP A 53 -6.43 -6.80 -0.86
C ASP A 53 -5.64 -7.98 -1.43
N ASN A 54 -5.27 -7.91 -2.72
CA ASN A 54 -4.42 -8.93 -3.36
C ASN A 54 -2.96 -8.76 -2.90
N THR A 55 -2.46 -7.53 -2.90
CA THR A 55 -1.08 -7.21 -2.52
C THR A 55 -0.79 -7.62 -1.07
N SER A 56 -1.73 -7.40 -0.14
CA SER A 56 -1.55 -7.77 1.26
C SER A 56 -1.38 -9.28 1.49
N VAL A 57 -1.92 -10.11 0.60
CA VAL A 57 -1.67 -11.56 0.59
C VAL A 57 -0.30 -11.87 -0.01
N ILE A 58 -0.04 -11.35 -1.20
CA ILE A 58 1.14 -11.68 -2.02
C ILE A 58 2.46 -11.29 -1.35
N THR A 59 2.52 -10.13 -0.67
CA THR A 59 3.75 -9.66 0.01
C THR A 59 4.23 -10.56 1.15
N ASN A 60 3.42 -11.52 1.59
CA ASN A 60 3.85 -12.56 2.53
C ASN A 60 4.36 -13.82 1.81
N LEU A 61 4.14 -13.95 0.52
CA LEU A 61 4.35 -15.17 -0.25
C LEU A 61 5.48 -15.05 -1.27
N VAL A 62 5.67 -13.84 -1.82
CA VAL A 62 6.65 -13.57 -2.88
C VAL A 62 7.41 -12.29 -2.56
N ASP A 63 8.73 -12.38 -2.58
CA ASP A 63 9.63 -11.24 -2.40
C ASP A 63 10.03 -10.63 -3.74
N GLY A 64 10.29 -9.31 -3.71
CA GLY A 64 10.92 -8.56 -4.80
C GLY A 64 12.43 -8.37 -4.58
N LEU A 65 13.01 -7.41 -5.32
CA LEU A 65 14.44 -7.07 -5.17
C LEU A 65 14.74 -6.49 -3.78
N LEU A 66 13.90 -5.56 -3.33
CA LEU A 66 14.03 -4.85 -2.06
C LEU A 66 12.70 -4.93 -1.30
N GLU A 67 12.78 -4.76 0.01
CA GLU A 67 11.63 -4.65 0.91
C GLU A 67 11.71 -3.39 1.78
N ASN A 68 10.66 -3.11 2.55
CA ASN A 68 10.67 -2.02 3.52
C ASN A 68 10.74 -2.58 4.94
N ASP A 69 11.58 -1.96 5.78
CA ASP A 69 11.54 -2.20 7.22
C ASP A 69 10.29 -1.55 7.86
N SER A 70 10.13 -1.72 9.17
CA SER A 70 9.00 -1.14 9.93
C SER A 70 8.97 0.40 9.95
N TYR A 71 10.03 1.05 9.51
CA TYR A 71 10.12 2.52 9.39
C TYR A 71 9.95 3.00 7.96
N GLY A 72 9.80 2.08 6.99
CA GLY A 72 9.69 2.39 5.58
C GLY A 72 11.04 2.60 4.86
N ASN A 73 12.16 2.27 5.51
CA ASN A 73 13.46 2.28 4.84
C ASN A 73 13.58 1.07 3.94
N LEU A 74 14.25 1.24 2.81
CA LEU A 74 14.53 0.13 1.90
C LEU A 74 15.65 -0.75 2.45
N THR A 75 15.41 -2.04 2.46
CA THR A 75 16.33 -3.10 2.91
C THR A 75 16.48 -4.16 1.83
N PRO A 76 17.61 -4.90 1.84
CA PRO A 76 17.82 -6.05 0.96
C PRO A 76 16.73 -7.12 1.14
N ALA A 77 16.24 -7.66 0.00
CA ALA A 77 15.40 -8.86 -0.05
C ALA A 77 16.04 -9.89 -0.99
N LEU A 78 15.52 -10.13 -2.20
CA LEU A 78 16.19 -11.00 -3.18
C LEU A 78 17.50 -10.39 -3.72
N ALA A 79 17.63 -9.06 -3.74
CA ALA A 79 18.91 -8.40 -4.01
C ALA A 79 19.67 -8.18 -2.69
N GLU A 80 20.88 -8.72 -2.59
CA GLU A 80 21.78 -8.49 -1.45
C GLU A 80 22.59 -7.21 -1.58
N ASP A 81 22.79 -6.70 -2.83
CA ASP A 81 23.52 -5.49 -3.13
C ASP A 81 23.02 -4.85 -4.43
N TRP A 82 23.19 -3.54 -4.57
CA TRP A 82 22.84 -2.82 -5.79
C TRP A 82 23.71 -1.58 -5.99
N SER A 83 23.81 -1.17 -7.25
CA SER A 83 24.52 0.04 -7.66
C SER A 83 23.73 0.85 -8.69
N VAL A 84 24.06 2.14 -8.75
CA VAL A 84 23.47 3.08 -9.70
C VAL A 84 24.60 3.74 -10.48
N SER A 85 24.45 3.81 -11.81
CA SER A 85 25.43 4.53 -12.66
C SER A 85 25.50 6.02 -12.34
N ALA A 86 26.62 6.66 -12.68
CA ALA A 86 26.85 8.08 -12.37
C ALA A 86 25.81 9.02 -13.00
N ASP A 87 25.20 8.63 -14.13
CA ASP A 87 24.12 9.37 -14.80
C ASP A 87 22.72 9.08 -14.21
N GLY A 88 22.64 8.15 -13.26
CA GLY A 88 21.37 7.76 -12.62
C GLY A 88 20.43 6.96 -13.51
N LEU A 89 20.91 6.43 -14.64
CA LEU A 89 20.07 5.73 -15.62
C LEU A 89 20.11 4.22 -15.48
N THR A 90 21.20 3.64 -15.00
CA THR A 90 21.38 2.19 -14.92
C THR A 90 21.42 1.74 -13.47
N TYR A 91 20.54 0.82 -13.11
CA TYR A 91 20.46 0.18 -11.81
C TYR A 91 20.81 -1.30 -11.96
N THR A 92 21.84 -1.74 -11.24
CA THR A 92 22.31 -3.14 -11.26
C THR A 92 22.12 -3.75 -9.89
N TYR A 93 21.41 -4.87 -9.83
CA TYR A 93 21.09 -5.62 -8.60
C TYR A 93 21.80 -6.96 -8.61
N LYS A 94 22.46 -7.32 -7.52
CA LYS A 94 23.05 -8.64 -7.29
C LYS A 94 22.12 -9.46 -6.43
N LEU A 95 21.63 -10.55 -6.99
CA LEU A 95 20.73 -11.46 -6.31
C LEU A 95 21.49 -12.39 -5.37
N ARG A 96 20.87 -12.72 -4.27
CA ARG A 96 21.32 -13.77 -3.38
C ARG A 96 21.21 -15.13 -4.07
N LYS A 97 22.13 -16.03 -3.75
CA LYS A 97 22.21 -17.36 -4.39
C LYS A 97 21.44 -18.43 -3.64
N ASP A 98 21.02 -18.15 -2.42
CA ASP A 98 20.30 -19.07 -1.54
C ASP A 98 18.77 -18.96 -1.65
N ALA A 99 18.25 -17.94 -2.37
CA ALA A 99 16.83 -17.82 -2.64
C ALA A 99 16.35 -18.82 -3.70
N LYS A 100 15.25 -19.50 -3.38
CA LYS A 100 14.65 -20.53 -4.24
C LYS A 100 13.14 -20.36 -4.33
N TRP A 101 12.59 -20.90 -5.38
CA TRP A 101 11.16 -21.09 -5.56
C TRP A 101 10.70 -22.39 -4.90
N TYR A 102 9.56 -22.31 -4.24
CA TYR A 102 8.91 -23.44 -3.56
C TYR A 102 7.48 -23.62 -4.04
N THR A 103 6.98 -24.86 -4.02
CA THR A 103 5.57 -25.17 -4.21
C THR A 103 4.76 -24.80 -2.95
N ALA A 104 3.43 -24.87 -3.03
CA ALA A 104 2.55 -24.66 -1.87
C ALA A 104 2.77 -25.70 -0.75
N ASP A 105 3.32 -26.86 -1.08
CA ASP A 105 3.66 -27.92 -0.11
C ASP A 105 5.07 -27.76 0.48
N GLY A 106 5.81 -26.71 0.06
CA GLY A 106 7.16 -26.40 0.54
C GLY A 106 8.26 -27.16 -0.16
N GLU A 107 7.97 -27.85 -1.25
CA GLU A 107 8.98 -28.54 -2.05
C GLU A 107 9.77 -27.53 -2.89
N GLU A 108 11.10 -27.71 -2.92
CA GLU A 108 11.97 -26.89 -3.77
C GLU A 108 11.66 -27.13 -5.24
N TYR A 109 11.41 -26.01 -5.98
CA TYR A 109 11.10 -26.05 -7.41
C TYR A 109 12.32 -25.68 -8.27
N ALA A 110 12.91 -24.50 -8.01
CA ALA A 110 14.06 -23.98 -8.76
C ALA A 110 14.78 -22.87 -7.97
N PRO A 111 16.04 -22.52 -8.28
CA PRO A 111 16.65 -21.28 -7.80
C PRO A 111 15.93 -20.07 -8.38
N VAL A 112 15.86 -18.98 -7.60
CA VAL A 112 15.44 -17.66 -8.12
C VAL A 112 16.58 -17.08 -8.96
N LYS A 113 16.29 -16.69 -10.18
CA LYS A 113 17.29 -16.17 -11.14
C LYS A 113 16.94 -14.77 -11.65
N ALA A 114 17.95 -14.08 -12.15
CA ALA A 114 17.81 -12.78 -12.79
C ALA A 114 16.80 -12.80 -13.97
N GLN A 115 16.75 -13.92 -14.70
CA GLN A 115 15.80 -14.08 -15.81
C GLN A 115 14.34 -14.06 -15.33
N ASP A 116 14.04 -14.45 -14.09
CA ASP A 116 12.68 -14.46 -13.56
C ASP A 116 12.10 -13.03 -13.48
N PHE A 117 12.94 -12.01 -13.24
CA PHE A 117 12.54 -10.60 -13.27
C PHE A 117 12.26 -10.11 -14.70
N VAL A 118 13.05 -10.53 -15.66
CA VAL A 118 12.84 -10.22 -17.09
C VAL A 118 11.53 -10.85 -17.56
N THR A 119 11.29 -12.10 -17.17
CA THR A 119 10.05 -12.83 -17.46
C THR A 119 8.83 -12.13 -16.84
N GLY A 120 8.94 -11.68 -15.58
CA GLY A 120 7.85 -10.97 -14.89
C GLY A 120 7.43 -9.70 -15.62
N ILE A 121 8.38 -8.85 -15.99
CA ILE A 121 8.08 -7.60 -16.73
C ILE A 121 7.50 -7.90 -18.12
N LYS A 122 8.05 -8.88 -18.80
CA LYS A 122 7.52 -9.28 -20.11
C LYS A 122 6.07 -9.75 -19.99
N TYR A 123 5.78 -10.63 -19.03
CA TYR A 123 4.44 -11.13 -18.79
C TYR A 123 3.46 -9.99 -18.44
N ALA A 124 3.85 -9.08 -17.55
CA ALA A 124 3.04 -7.93 -17.19
C ALA A 124 2.77 -7.00 -18.38
N ALA A 125 3.77 -6.79 -19.26
CA ALA A 125 3.64 -5.97 -20.46
C ALA A 125 2.74 -6.62 -21.52
N ASP A 126 2.92 -7.91 -21.79
CA ASP A 126 2.12 -8.68 -22.76
C ASP A 126 0.63 -8.70 -22.36
N ASN A 127 0.34 -8.75 -21.08
CA ASN A 127 -1.01 -8.82 -20.51
C ASN A 127 -1.56 -7.47 -20.03
N LYS A 128 -0.84 -6.37 -20.22
CA LYS A 128 -1.24 -5.00 -19.83
C LYS A 128 -1.63 -4.91 -18.33
N GLY A 129 -0.72 -5.37 -17.46
CA GLY A 129 -0.92 -5.34 -16.01
C GLY A 129 -1.38 -3.96 -15.52
N GLN A 130 -2.24 -3.94 -14.51
CA GLN A 130 -2.90 -2.69 -14.03
C GLN A 130 -1.91 -1.65 -13.51
N ALA A 131 -0.78 -2.09 -12.91
CA ALA A 131 0.27 -1.21 -12.41
C ALA A 131 1.31 -0.82 -13.46
N MET A 132 1.06 -1.07 -14.75
CA MET A 132 2.00 -0.79 -15.83
C MET A 132 2.40 0.70 -15.91
N ASP A 133 1.50 1.60 -15.55
CA ASP A 133 1.76 3.05 -15.49
C ASP A 133 2.89 3.43 -14.53
N LEU A 134 3.17 2.64 -13.51
CA LEU A 134 4.28 2.85 -12.58
C LEU A 134 5.66 2.71 -13.24
N ILE A 135 5.77 1.85 -14.26
CA ILE A 135 7.06 1.45 -14.86
C ILE A 135 7.17 1.71 -16.35
N GLN A 136 6.04 1.79 -17.08
CA GLN A 136 5.99 1.89 -18.54
C GLN A 136 6.84 3.04 -19.09
N ASN A 137 6.79 4.22 -18.47
CA ASN A 137 7.54 5.40 -18.88
C ASN A 137 8.90 5.54 -18.17
N SER A 138 9.20 4.64 -17.23
CA SER A 138 10.46 4.63 -16.48
C SER A 138 11.50 3.74 -17.16
N ILE A 139 11.13 2.50 -17.50
CA ILE A 139 12.05 1.54 -18.13
C ILE A 139 12.19 1.88 -19.62
N LYS A 140 13.42 2.01 -20.09
CA LYS A 140 13.74 2.29 -21.49
C LYS A 140 13.08 1.26 -22.42
N GLY A 141 12.44 1.72 -23.49
CA GLY A 141 11.81 0.88 -24.50
C GLY A 141 10.51 0.19 -24.08
N LEU A 142 10.16 0.19 -22.77
CA LEU A 142 8.95 -0.50 -22.31
C LEU A 142 7.67 0.13 -22.86
N ASN A 143 7.60 1.48 -22.95
CA ASN A 143 6.46 2.16 -23.55
C ASN A 143 6.23 1.74 -25.00
N ASP A 144 7.29 1.67 -25.80
CA ASP A 144 7.20 1.31 -27.22
C ASP A 144 6.74 -0.15 -27.37
N TYR A 145 7.17 -1.03 -26.46
CA TYR A 145 6.71 -2.42 -26.44
C TYR A 145 5.22 -2.52 -26.06
N VAL A 146 4.80 -1.89 -24.98
CA VAL A 146 3.40 -1.94 -24.49
C VAL A 146 2.40 -1.31 -25.46
N THR A 147 2.81 -0.25 -26.17
CA THR A 147 1.96 0.42 -27.15
C THR A 147 1.96 -0.25 -28.53
N GLY A 148 2.83 -1.25 -28.75
CA GLY A 148 2.95 -1.97 -30.01
C GLY A 148 3.76 -1.23 -31.07
N ALA A 149 4.54 -0.22 -30.70
CA ALA A 149 5.50 0.43 -31.59
C ALA A 149 6.66 -0.53 -31.96
N THR A 150 6.96 -1.48 -31.09
CA THR A 150 7.84 -2.62 -31.35
C THR A 150 7.28 -3.89 -30.71
N ASN A 151 7.58 -5.06 -31.31
CA ASN A 151 7.29 -6.38 -30.73
C ASN A 151 8.56 -7.07 -30.18
N ASP A 152 9.69 -6.40 -30.27
CA ASP A 152 10.98 -6.92 -29.81
C ASP A 152 11.24 -6.53 -28.36
N PHE A 153 10.98 -7.45 -27.42
CA PHE A 153 11.21 -7.23 -25.99
C PHE A 153 12.71 -7.06 -25.64
N THR A 154 13.63 -7.49 -26.50
CA THR A 154 15.08 -7.32 -26.26
C THR A 154 15.51 -5.85 -26.25
N THR A 155 14.68 -4.95 -26.77
CA THR A 155 14.88 -3.50 -26.76
C THR A 155 14.49 -2.86 -25.42
N VAL A 156 13.79 -3.61 -24.54
CA VAL A 156 13.38 -3.15 -23.22
C VAL A 156 14.56 -3.16 -22.24
N GLY A 157 14.68 -2.11 -21.47
CA GLY A 157 15.78 -1.87 -20.53
C GLY A 157 15.70 -2.70 -19.26
N VAL A 158 15.37 -4.00 -19.36
CA VAL A 158 15.51 -4.98 -18.29
C VAL A 158 16.29 -6.18 -18.81
N LYS A 159 17.35 -6.60 -18.11
CA LYS A 159 18.25 -7.68 -18.56
C LYS A 159 18.75 -8.53 -17.41
N ALA A 160 18.84 -9.81 -17.64
CA ALA A 160 19.67 -10.71 -16.86
C ALA A 160 21.09 -10.69 -17.47
N LEU A 161 22.06 -10.13 -16.74
CA LEU A 161 23.47 -10.11 -17.20
C LEU A 161 24.13 -11.48 -17.00
N ASP A 162 23.74 -12.16 -15.95
CA ASP A 162 24.03 -13.54 -15.61
C ASP A 162 22.89 -14.11 -14.75
N ASP A 163 23.05 -15.33 -14.20
CA ASP A 163 22.00 -15.97 -13.39
C ASP A 163 21.57 -15.15 -12.16
N TYR A 164 22.44 -14.27 -11.65
CA TYR A 164 22.25 -13.56 -10.38
C TYR A 164 22.47 -12.04 -10.47
N THR A 165 22.48 -11.50 -11.68
CA THR A 165 22.64 -10.04 -11.87
C THR A 165 21.53 -9.51 -12.77
N VAL A 166 20.64 -8.67 -12.20
CA VAL A 166 19.58 -7.97 -12.94
C VAL A 166 19.99 -6.53 -13.19
N GLU A 167 19.81 -6.05 -14.41
CA GLU A 167 20.05 -4.67 -14.78
C GLU A 167 18.77 -4.01 -15.31
N TYR A 168 18.48 -2.80 -14.81
CA TYR A 168 17.45 -1.92 -15.35
C TYR A 168 18.08 -0.67 -15.95
N THR A 169 17.68 -0.33 -17.17
CA THR A 169 18.03 0.95 -17.79
C THR A 169 16.78 1.81 -17.86
N LEU A 170 16.85 3.01 -17.31
CA LEU A 170 15.73 3.96 -17.26
C LEU A 170 15.78 4.95 -18.43
N THR A 171 14.63 5.59 -18.71
CA THR A 171 14.50 6.66 -19.70
C THR A 171 15.05 7.99 -19.19
N ARG A 172 15.06 8.18 -17.90
CA ARG A 172 15.55 9.39 -17.17
C ARG A 172 15.98 8.99 -15.77
N PRO A 173 16.81 9.81 -15.10
CA PRO A 173 17.15 9.56 -13.69
C PRO A 173 15.90 9.61 -12.81
N GLU A 174 15.70 8.55 -12.01
CA GLU A 174 14.63 8.45 -11.01
C GLU A 174 15.25 8.06 -9.67
N PRO A 175 15.66 9.03 -8.82
CA PRO A 175 16.30 8.72 -7.51
C PRO A 175 15.45 7.84 -6.59
N TYR A 176 14.15 7.78 -6.84
CA TYR A 176 13.17 6.95 -6.14
C TYR A 176 12.93 5.58 -6.81
N TRP A 177 13.69 5.20 -7.83
CA TRP A 177 13.50 3.93 -8.56
C TRP A 177 13.51 2.71 -7.62
N ASN A 178 14.44 2.67 -6.67
CA ASN A 178 14.50 1.58 -5.70
C ASN A 178 13.21 1.40 -4.91
N SER A 179 12.46 2.45 -4.63
CA SER A 179 11.15 2.31 -3.97
C SER A 179 10.09 1.66 -4.85
N LYS A 180 10.24 1.71 -6.18
CA LYS A 180 9.33 1.00 -7.10
C LYS A 180 9.57 -0.50 -7.08
N THR A 181 10.79 -0.97 -6.79
CA THR A 181 11.12 -2.40 -6.78
C THR A 181 10.43 -3.19 -5.66
N THR A 182 9.81 -2.51 -4.70
CA THR A 182 8.95 -3.13 -3.69
C THR A 182 7.51 -3.36 -4.19
N ASN A 183 7.19 -2.94 -5.42
CA ASN A 183 5.87 -3.15 -6.01
C ASN A 183 5.81 -4.47 -6.77
N SER A 184 4.72 -5.20 -6.62
CA SER A 184 4.56 -6.56 -7.15
C SER A 184 4.69 -6.69 -8.66
N ILE A 185 4.44 -5.63 -9.45
CA ILE A 185 4.66 -5.66 -10.90
C ILE A 185 6.15 -5.86 -11.28
N LEU A 186 7.06 -5.57 -10.36
CA LEU A 186 8.51 -5.76 -10.51
C LEU A 186 9.01 -7.05 -9.83
N PHE A 187 8.11 -7.90 -9.31
CA PHE A 187 8.48 -9.17 -8.70
C PHE A 187 8.85 -10.21 -9.75
N PRO A 188 9.69 -11.18 -9.39
CA PRO A 188 10.10 -12.24 -10.31
C PRO A 188 8.98 -13.26 -10.52
N VAL A 189 9.05 -14.00 -11.64
CA VAL A 189 8.24 -15.19 -11.88
C VAL A 189 9.05 -16.22 -12.64
N ASN A 190 9.00 -17.47 -12.21
CA ASN A 190 9.66 -18.57 -12.90
C ASN A 190 8.95 -18.86 -14.24
N GLU A 191 9.71 -18.82 -15.35
CA GLU A 191 9.16 -18.94 -16.70
C GLU A 191 8.53 -20.31 -16.98
N GLU A 192 9.17 -21.40 -16.51
CA GLU A 192 8.69 -22.76 -16.71
C GLU A 192 7.36 -22.97 -15.97
N PHE A 193 7.29 -22.53 -14.71
CA PHE A 193 6.05 -22.59 -13.94
C PHE A 193 4.95 -21.76 -14.56
N LEU A 194 5.24 -20.51 -14.95
CA LEU A 194 4.28 -19.63 -15.61
C LEU A 194 3.68 -20.29 -16.86
N LYS A 195 4.54 -20.89 -17.73
CA LYS A 195 4.09 -21.61 -18.92
C LYS A 195 3.28 -22.86 -18.56
N SER A 196 3.65 -23.58 -17.50
CA SER A 196 2.93 -24.78 -17.07
C SER A 196 1.53 -24.49 -16.55
N LYS A 197 1.32 -23.30 -15.96
CA LYS A 197 0.02 -22.87 -15.42
C LYS A 197 -0.85 -22.15 -16.44
N ASP A 198 -0.27 -21.47 -17.41
CA ASP A 198 -0.99 -20.69 -18.41
C ASP A 198 -2.10 -19.83 -17.76
N LYS A 199 -3.35 -20.06 -18.10
CA LYS A 199 -4.51 -19.33 -17.56
C LYS A 199 -4.81 -19.61 -16.09
N GLU A 200 -4.24 -20.64 -15.52
CA GLU A 200 -4.39 -20.97 -14.10
C GLU A 200 -3.41 -20.21 -13.21
N PHE A 201 -2.40 -19.55 -13.80
CA PHE A 201 -1.46 -18.74 -13.02
C PHE A 201 -2.19 -17.63 -12.27
N GLY A 202 -2.01 -17.62 -10.95
CA GLY A 202 -2.59 -16.61 -10.07
C GLY A 202 -4.10 -16.75 -9.81
N THR A 203 -4.72 -17.90 -10.11
CA THR A 203 -6.07 -18.22 -9.61
C THR A 203 -6.05 -18.33 -8.09
N LEU A 204 -7.22 -18.25 -7.45
CA LEU A 204 -7.35 -18.25 -5.99
C LEU A 204 -7.12 -19.63 -5.34
N THR A 205 -6.07 -20.32 -5.76
CA THR A 205 -5.65 -21.62 -5.19
C THR A 205 -4.17 -21.60 -4.82
N PRO A 206 -3.75 -22.26 -3.74
CA PRO A 206 -2.36 -22.28 -3.31
C PRO A 206 -1.37 -22.73 -4.41
N ASN A 207 -1.76 -23.69 -5.24
CA ASN A 207 -0.91 -24.25 -6.30
C ASN A 207 -0.84 -23.41 -7.59
N SER A 208 -1.44 -22.22 -7.62
CA SER A 208 -1.47 -21.36 -8.79
C SER A 208 -0.25 -20.46 -8.93
N ILE A 209 0.55 -20.32 -7.88
CA ILE A 209 1.81 -19.55 -7.84
C ILE A 209 2.92 -20.38 -7.21
N LEU A 210 4.16 -19.94 -7.38
CA LEU A 210 5.32 -20.38 -6.57
C LEU A 210 5.60 -19.35 -5.48
N TYR A 211 6.35 -19.78 -4.49
CA TYR A 211 6.66 -19.06 -3.26
C TYR A 211 8.17 -18.90 -3.12
N ASN A 212 8.61 -17.70 -2.79
CA ASN A 212 10.00 -17.42 -2.39
C ASN A 212 10.09 -16.53 -1.14
N GLY A 213 8.93 -16.17 -0.59
CA GLY A 213 8.79 -15.34 0.60
C GLY A 213 8.72 -16.10 1.91
N PRO A 214 8.47 -15.40 3.03
CA PRO A 214 8.51 -15.96 4.39
C PRO A 214 7.41 -16.98 4.69
N TYR A 215 6.32 -16.99 3.93
CA TYR A 215 5.18 -17.89 4.15
C TYR A 215 4.75 -18.61 2.88
N LEU A 216 4.11 -19.76 3.09
CA LEU A 216 3.36 -20.53 2.11
C LEU A 216 1.87 -20.35 2.39
N LEU A 217 1.05 -20.16 1.36
CA LEU A 217 -0.40 -20.16 1.48
C LEU A 217 -0.89 -21.59 1.67
N LYS A 218 -1.38 -21.89 2.88
CA LYS A 218 -1.88 -23.24 3.21
C LYS A 218 -3.32 -23.43 2.75
N ASP A 219 -4.15 -22.42 2.97
CA ASP A 219 -5.57 -22.42 2.59
C ASP A 219 -6.08 -21.03 2.30
N PHE A 220 -6.99 -20.94 1.35
CA PHE A 220 -7.84 -19.79 1.11
C PHE A 220 -9.26 -20.23 0.82
N THR A 221 -10.18 -19.81 1.67
CA THR A 221 -11.61 -19.99 1.47
C THR A 221 -12.29 -18.63 1.45
N SER A 222 -12.86 -18.28 0.29
CA SER A 222 -13.53 -16.99 0.07
C SER A 222 -14.57 -16.68 1.14
N LYS A 223 -14.53 -15.48 1.70
CA LYS A 223 -15.40 -15.01 2.79
C LYS A 223 -15.39 -15.93 4.02
N SER A 224 -14.29 -16.60 4.27
CA SER A 224 -14.12 -17.49 5.40
C SER A 224 -12.75 -17.37 6.04
N SER A 225 -11.67 -17.81 5.36
CA SER A 225 -10.35 -17.93 5.96
C SER A 225 -9.20 -17.73 4.98
N ILE A 226 -8.08 -17.23 5.51
CA ILE A 226 -6.76 -17.28 4.88
C ILE A 226 -5.82 -17.88 5.91
N GLU A 227 -5.09 -18.93 5.54
CA GLU A 227 -4.10 -19.54 6.40
C GLU A 227 -2.71 -19.56 5.73
N TYR A 228 -1.71 -19.03 6.44
CA TYR A 228 -0.31 -19.13 6.05
C TYR A 228 0.43 -20.02 7.03
N VAL A 229 1.42 -20.73 6.52
CA VAL A 229 2.43 -21.44 7.32
C VAL A 229 3.81 -20.91 6.96
N LYS A 230 4.68 -20.81 7.96
CA LYS A 230 6.06 -20.39 7.75
C LYS A 230 6.72 -21.25 6.68
N ASN A 231 7.43 -20.62 5.76
CA ASN A 231 8.31 -21.31 4.84
C ASN A 231 9.63 -21.65 5.56
N PRO A 232 9.88 -22.91 5.90
CA PRO A 232 11.07 -23.31 6.66
C PRO A 232 12.37 -23.16 5.85
N HIS A 233 12.25 -22.97 4.55
CA HIS A 233 13.35 -22.86 3.62
C HIS A 233 13.56 -21.42 3.12
N TYR A 234 12.80 -20.47 3.67
CA TYR A 234 13.00 -19.05 3.39
C TYR A 234 14.42 -18.62 3.78
N TYR A 235 15.10 -17.88 2.94
CA TYR A 235 16.49 -17.50 3.16
C TYR A 235 16.72 -16.76 4.49
N ASP A 236 15.75 -15.98 4.95
CA ASP A 236 15.76 -15.27 6.23
C ASP A 236 14.83 -15.93 7.28
N HIS A 237 14.64 -17.26 7.20
CA HIS A 237 13.70 -17.99 8.06
C HIS A 237 13.94 -17.78 9.56
N ASP A 238 15.17 -17.51 9.99
CA ASP A 238 15.49 -17.23 11.39
C ASP A 238 14.87 -15.91 11.89
N LYS A 239 14.54 -15.00 11.00
CA LYS A 239 13.85 -13.74 11.33
C LYS A 239 12.32 -13.90 11.43
N VAL A 240 11.77 -14.99 10.92
CA VAL A 240 10.34 -15.28 10.93
C VAL A 240 10.00 -16.03 12.23
N THR A 241 9.39 -15.34 13.18
CA THR A 241 9.07 -15.90 14.50
C THR A 241 7.66 -16.47 14.60
N ILE A 242 6.76 -16.07 13.71
CA ILE A 242 5.40 -16.59 13.65
C ILE A 242 5.35 -17.81 12.73
N GLU A 243 4.95 -18.96 13.27
CA GLU A 243 4.88 -20.22 12.52
C GLU A 243 3.61 -20.31 11.68
N LYS A 244 2.51 -19.72 12.14
CA LYS A 244 1.19 -19.76 11.50
C LYS A 244 0.49 -18.43 11.58
N VAL A 245 -0.19 -18.06 10.47
CA VAL A 245 -1.08 -16.90 10.42
C VAL A 245 -2.47 -17.41 10.05
N LYS A 246 -3.48 -17.04 10.84
CA LYS A 246 -4.87 -17.39 10.60
C LYS A 246 -5.71 -16.12 10.53
N LEU A 247 -6.30 -15.84 9.39
CA LEU A 247 -7.17 -14.70 9.20
C LEU A 247 -8.60 -15.18 8.96
N ALA A 248 -9.55 -14.71 9.76
CA ALA A 248 -10.97 -14.98 9.57
C ALA A 248 -11.64 -13.81 8.84
N TYR A 249 -12.60 -14.12 7.96
CA TYR A 249 -13.34 -13.08 7.28
C TYR A 249 -14.23 -12.30 8.25
N PHE A 250 -14.21 -10.98 8.14
CA PHE A 250 -15.02 -10.09 8.94
C PHE A 250 -15.62 -8.98 8.06
N ASP A 251 -16.93 -8.97 7.92
CA ASP A 251 -17.68 -8.03 7.08
C ASP A 251 -17.99 -6.69 7.74
N GLY A 252 -17.57 -6.51 9.00
CA GLY A 252 -17.82 -5.29 9.78
C GLY A 252 -19.18 -5.25 10.47
N SER A 253 -20.06 -6.25 10.32
CA SER A 253 -21.42 -6.22 10.87
C SER A 253 -21.47 -6.38 12.39
N ASP A 254 -20.60 -7.21 12.98
CA ASP A 254 -20.53 -7.42 14.44
C ASP A 254 -19.15 -6.96 14.96
N GLN A 255 -19.00 -5.67 15.16
CA GLN A 255 -17.75 -5.07 15.64
C GLN A 255 -17.31 -5.58 17.02
N GLU A 256 -18.25 -6.06 17.85
CA GLU A 256 -17.94 -6.61 19.17
C GLU A 256 -17.40 -8.04 19.11
N MET A 257 -17.65 -8.76 18.02
CA MET A 257 -17.10 -10.10 17.80
C MET A 257 -15.57 -10.13 17.84
N THR A 258 -14.92 -9.10 17.30
CA THR A 258 -13.45 -9.02 17.31
C THR A 258 -12.91 -8.96 18.74
N ILE A 259 -13.54 -8.19 19.61
CA ILE A 259 -13.17 -8.08 21.01
C ILE A 259 -13.47 -9.37 21.78
N ARG A 260 -14.64 -10.00 21.56
CA ARG A 260 -14.98 -11.29 22.19
C ARG A 260 -13.97 -12.37 21.82
N ASN A 261 -13.55 -12.44 20.56
CA ASN A 261 -12.56 -13.41 20.09
C ASN A 261 -11.15 -13.12 20.62
N PHE A 262 -10.79 -11.85 20.79
CA PHE A 262 -9.56 -11.46 21.45
C PHE A 262 -9.59 -11.88 22.94
N GLU A 263 -10.68 -11.60 23.66
CA GLU A 263 -10.84 -11.95 25.07
C GLU A 263 -10.84 -13.47 25.33
N SER A 264 -11.33 -14.25 24.38
CA SER A 264 -11.30 -15.72 24.45
C SER A 264 -9.96 -16.32 24.02
N GLY A 265 -9.00 -15.50 23.55
CA GLY A 265 -7.72 -15.96 23.01
C GLY A 265 -7.79 -16.53 21.58
N ALA A 266 -8.94 -16.44 20.91
CA ALA A 266 -9.08 -16.87 19.51
C ALA A 266 -8.35 -15.92 18.55
N TYR A 267 -8.24 -14.64 18.88
CA TYR A 267 -7.49 -13.64 18.13
C TYR A 267 -6.30 -13.11 18.94
N THR A 268 -5.17 -12.95 18.27
CA THR A 268 -3.98 -12.31 18.83
C THR A 268 -4.08 -10.78 18.75
N LEU A 269 -4.83 -10.30 17.75
CA LEU A 269 -5.03 -8.90 17.45
C LEU A 269 -6.50 -8.66 17.09
N ALA A 270 -7.09 -7.60 17.65
CA ALA A 270 -8.47 -7.22 17.36
C ALA A 270 -8.61 -5.74 17.04
N GLY A 271 -9.43 -5.42 16.03
CA GLY A 271 -9.88 -4.05 15.79
C GLY A 271 -10.76 -3.54 16.90
N VAL A 272 -10.51 -2.32 17.39
CA VAL A 272 -11.38 -1.60 18.31
C VAL A 272 -12.08 -0.48 17.54
N TYR A 273 -13.39 -0.49 17.58
CA TYR A 273 -14.22 0.45 16.83
C TYR A 273 -14.81 1.52 17.75
N PRO A 274 -14.43 2.79 17.62
CA PRO A 274 -14.88 3.87 18.51
C PRO A 274 -16.40 4.10 18.50
N ASN A 275 -17.08 3.69 17.45
CA ASN A 275 -18.54 3.77 17.32
C ASN A 275 -19.29 2.52 17.82
N SER A 276 -18.57 1.52 18.36
CA SER A 276 -19.21 0.34 18.96
C SER A 276 -19.72 0.64 20.36
N SER A 277 -20.77 -0.08 20.80
CA SER A 277 -21.35 0.06 22.14
C SER A 277 -20.39 -0.37 23.25
N SER A 278 -19.44 -1.26 22.94
CA SER A 278 -18.44 -1.76 23.90
C SER A 278 -17.19 -0.89 24.01
N TYR A 279 -17.02 0.16 23.16
CA TYR A 279 -15.79 0.93 23.07
C TYR A 279 -15.29 1.47 24.42
N ALA A 280 -16.16 2.14 25.17
CA ALA A 280 -15.78 2.75 26.46
C ALA A 280 -15.25 1.70 27.45
N LYS A 281 -15.94 0.57 27.57
CA LYS A 281 -15.55 -0.55 28.44
C LYS A 281 -14.26 -1.21 27.96
N THR A 282 -14.12 -1.42 26.67
CA THR A 282 -12.91 -2.00 26.06
C THR A 282 -11.71 -1.11 26.31
N LYS A 283 -11.88 0.20 26.12
CA LYS A 283 -10.84 1.19 26.37
C LYS A 283 -10.41 1.23 27.84
N GLU A 284 -11.36 1.24 28.77
CA GLU A 284 -11.08 1.19 30.22
C GLU A 284 -10.26 -0.05 30.61
N LYS A 285 -10.64 -1.21 30.05
CA LYS A 285 -10.00 -2.50 30.36
C LYS A 285 -8.60 -2.66 29.74
N TYR A 286 -8.40 -2.13 28.52
CA TYR A 286 -7.22 -2.42 27.70
C TYR A 286 -6.43 -1.16 27.29
N GLN A 287 -6.59 -0.04 27.99
CA GLN A 287 -5.97 1.25 27.60
C GLN A 287 -4.47 1.15 27.32
N ASP A 288 -3.73 0.32 28.06
CA ASP A 288 -2.28 0.14 27.89
C ASP A 288 -1.91 -0.77 26.71
N ASN A 289 -2.89 -1.47 26.15
CA ASN A 289 -2.75 -2.37 25.00
C ASN A 289 -3.33 -1.78 23.71
N ILE A 290 -4.02 -0.64 23.79
CA ILE A 290 -4.55 0.04 22.63
C ILE A 290 -3.41 0.75 21.89
N VAL A 291 -3.21 0.37 20.64
CA VAL A 291 -2.21 0.97 19.77
C VAL A 291 -2.92 1.65 18.60
N TYR A 292 -2.60 2.91 18.37
CA TYR A 292 -3.04 3.60 17.14
C TYR A 292 -2.09 3.27 16.01
N SER A 293 -2.64 2.93 14.85
CA SER A 293 -1.82 2.71 13.64
C SER A 293 -1.04 3.99 13.31
N LEU A 294 0.20 3.80 12.89
CA LEU A 294 0.99 4.90 12.36
C LEU A 294 0.39 5.36 11.02
N GLN A 295 0.55 6.64 10.72
CA GLN A 295 0.21 7.18 9.43
C GLN A 295 1.15 6.57 8.37
N ASP A 296 0.59 5.91 7.38
CA ASP A 296 1.33 5.27 6.30
C ASP A 296 1.65 6.24 5.14
N LYS A 297 2.17 5.72 4.04
CA LYS A 297 2.47 6.49 2.82
C LYS A 297 1.21 6.87 2.04
N THR A 298 0.07 6.25 2.34
CA THR A 298 -1.20 6.43 1.62
C THR A 298 -1.80 7.79 1.92
N SER A 299 -2.25 8.47 0.89
CA SER A 299 -2.98 9.73 1.02
C SER A 299 -4.42 9.54 0.53
N TRP A 300 -5.38 9.76 1.42
CA TRP A 300 -6.81 9.76 1.09
C TRP A 300 -7.27 11.19 0.84
N TYR A 301 -7.94 11.42 -0.28
CA TYR A 301 -8.34 12.77 -0.67
C TYR A 301 -9.64 12.78 -1.45
N PHE A 302 -10.32 13.93 -1.41
CA PHE A 302 -11.41 14.24 -2.31
C PHE A 302 -10.88 14.98 -3.53
N ASN A 303 -11.35 14.63 -4.70
CA ASN A 303 -11.11 15.39 -5.91
C ASN A 303 -12.41 15.79 -6.60
N PHE A 304 -12.35 16.87 -7.36
CA PHE A 304 -13.45 17.31 -8.18
C PHE A 304 -13.27 16.79 -9.61
N ASN A 305 -14.27 16.09 -10.14
CA ASN A 305 -14.27 15.73 -11.55
C ASN A 305 -14.59 16.97 -12.42
N VAL A 306 -13.56 17.72 -12.76
CA VAL A 306 -13.68 18.95 -13.57
C VAL A 306 -14.03 18.71 -15.03
N ASN A 307 -13.95 17.47 -15.51
CA ASN A 307 -14.33 17.06 -16.87
C ASN A 307 -15.46 16.03 -16.87
N ARG A 308 -16.41 16.19 -15.97
CA ARG A 308 -17.52 15.24 -15.80
C ARG A 308 -18.36 15.09 -17.05
N LYS A 309 -18.53 13.85 -17.54
CA LYS A 309 -19.33 13.52 -18.72
C LYS A 309 -20.60 12.72 -18.38
N ALA A 310 -20.60 11.96 -17.29
CA ALA A 310 -21.69 11.09 -16.89
C ALA A 310 -22.36 11.54 -15.59
N TYR A 311 -23.67 11.41 -15.52
CA TYR A 311 -24.52 11.81 -14.39
C TYR A 311 -25.48 10.71 -13.92
N ASN A 312 -25.31 9.46 -14.41
CA ASN A 312 -26.21 8.33 -14.20
C ASN A 312 -26.35 7.88 -12.73
N HIS A 313 -25.38 8.26 -11.86
CA HIS A 313 -25.43 7.98 -10.43
C HIS A 313 -25.73 9.23 -9.58
N THR A 314 -26.48 10.20 -10.14
CA THR A 314 -26.83 11.44 -9.44
C THR A 314 -28.29 11.78 -9.65
N ALA A 315 -28.85 12.64 -8.81
CA ALA A 315 -30.18 13.21 -8.98
C ALA A 315 -30.26 14.31 -10.06
N LYS A 316 -29.20 14.52 -10.87
CA LYS A 316 -29.16 15.54 -11.91
C LYS A 316 -29.69 14.97 -13.22
N THR A 317 -30.99 15.16 -13.48
CA THR A 317 -31.68 14.57 -14.63
C THR A 317 -31.79 15.51 -15.82
N THR A 318 -31.91 16.81 -15.60
CA THR A 318 -32.05 17.81 -16.69
C THR A 318 -30.68 18.34 -17.13
N ASP A 319 -30.60 18.81 -18.38
CA ASP A 319 -29.36 19.37 -18.93
C ASP A 319 -28.98 20.69 -18.23
N GLU A 320 -29.96 21.46 -17.77
CA GLU A 320 -29.74 22.64 -16.95
C GLU A 320 -29.07 22.29 -15.62
N GLN A 321 -29.56 21.27 -14.91
CA GLN A 321 -28.95 20.80 -13.66
C GLN A 321 -27.53 20.28 -13.86
N LYS A 322 -27.28 19.56 -14.95
CA LYS A 322 -25.94 19.04 -15.30
C LYS A 322 -24.99 20.21 -15.59
N LYS A 323 -25.41 21.18 -16.42
CA LYS A 323 -24.63 22.37 -16.75
C LYS A 323 -24.33 23.22 -15.52
N SER A 324 -25.33 23.49 -14.69
CA SER A 324 -25.17 24.23 -13.43
C SER A 324 -24.17 23.56 -12.50
N THR A 325 -24.26 22.24 -12.35
CA THR A 325 -23.30 21.45 -11.56
C THR A 325 -21.87 21.57 -12.11
N GLN A 326 -21.72 21.48 -13.43
CA GLN A 326 -20.41 21.61 -14.07
C GLN A 326 -19.83 23.02 -13.89
N THR A 327 -20.64 24.05 -14.05
CA THR A 327 -20.24 25.43 -13.85
C THR A 327 -19.76 25.67 -12.41
N ALA A 328 -20.50 25.17 -11.42
CA ALA A 328 -20.11 25.28 -10.02
C ALA A 328 -18.78 24.53 -9.73
N ILE A 329 -18.62 23.30 -10.24
CA ILE A 329 -17.37 22.53 -10.05
C ILE A 329 -16.18 23.22 -10.73
N LEU A 330 -16.37 23.89 -11.85
CA LEU A 330 -15.30 24.64 -12.54
C LEU A 330 -14.95 25.96 -11.84
N ASN A 331 -15.85 26.51 -11.03
CA ASN A 331 -15.60 27.73 -10.28
C ASN A 331 -14.56 27.50 -9.16
N LYS A 332 -13.46 28.25 -9.16
CA LYS A 332 -12.37 28.14 -8.18
C LYS A 332 -12.85 28.42 -6.76
N ASN A 333 -13.60 29.51 -6.58
CA ASN A 333 -14.07 29.93 -5.26
C ASN A 333 -15.05 28.95 -4.65
N PHE A 334 -15.88 28.27 -5.47
CA PHE A 334 -16.75 27.19 -5.03
C PHE A 334 -15.94 25.99 -4.49
N ARG A 335 -14.91 25.56 -5.21
CA ARG A 335 -14.05 24.44 -4.74
C ARG A 335 -13.28 24.81 -3.47
N GLN A 336 -12.78 26.06 -3.37
CA GLN A 336 -12.10 26.53 -2.17
C GLN A 336 -13.05 26.63 -0.97
N ALA A 337 -14.29 27.08 -1.19
CA ALA A 337 -15.31 27.08 -0.14
C ALA A 337 -15.55 25.70 0.44
N ILE A 338 -15.66 24.67 -0.41
CA ILE A 338 -15.80 23.28 0.04
C ILE A 338 -14.55 22.83 0.80
N ASN A 339 -13.35 23.09 0.28
CA ASN A 339 -12.10 22.69 0.93
C ASN A 339 -11.95 23.29 2.34
N PHE A 340 -12.25 24.58 2.52
CA PHE A 340 -12.19 25.22 3.83
C PHE A 340 -13.39 24.89 4.74
N GLY A 341 -14.48 24.40 4.16
CA GLY A 341 -15.73 24.10 4.88
C GLY A 341 -15.82 22.69 5.46
N ILE A 342 -14.97 21.77 5.01
CA ILE A 342 -14.96 20.39 5.51
C ILE A 342 -14.09 20.30 6.76
N ASP A 343 -14.71 20.03 7.90
CA ASP A 343 -14.01 19.65 9.14
C ASP A 343 -13.58 18.19 9.03
N ARG A 344 -12.33 17.98 8.63
CA ARG A 344 -11.77 16.63 8.44
C ARG A 344 -11.51 15.95 9.77
N THR A 345 -11.28 16.71 10.85
CA THR A 345 -11.13 16.13 12.20
C THR A 345 -12.45 15.53 12.65
N ALA A 346 -13.55 16.28 12.54
CA ALA A 346 -14.88 15.74 12.88
C ALA A 346 -15.29 14.56 11.96
N TYR A 347 -14.93 14.59 10.67
CA TYR A 347 -15.15 13.47 9.77
C TYR A 347 -14.37 12.23 10.19
N SER A 348 -13.07 12.39 10.49
CA SER A 348 -12.20 11.31 10.93
C SER A 348 -12.63 10.72 12.28
N ALA A 349 -13.15 11.54 13.20
CA ALA A 349 -13.61 11.09 14.50
C ALA A 349 -14.71 10.02 14.43
N GLN A 350 -15.52 10.01 13.37
CA GLN A 350 -16.58 9.03 13.17
C GLN A 350 -16.04 7.60 13.03
N SER A 351 -14.86 7.44 12.45
CA SER A 351 -14.24 6.14 12.23
C SER A 351 -13.12 5.84 13.21
N ASN A 352 -12.34 6.86 13.58
CA ASN A 352 -11.11 6.71 14.36
C ASN A 352 -11.27 7.11 15.85
N GLY A 353 -12.45 7.62 16.23
CA GLY A 353 -12.68 8.21 17.55
C GLY A 353 -12.02 9.58 17.70
N GLU A 354 -12.46 10.34 18.71
CA GLU A 354 -11.99 11.72 18.94
C GLU A 354 -10.47 11.80 19.20
N GLU A 355 -9.91 10.82 19.91
CA GLU A 355 -8.50 10.80 20.31
C GLU A 355 -7.54 10.56 19.13
N ALA A 356 -7.99 9.82 18.14
CA ALA A 356 -7.21 9.53 16.92
C ALA A 356 -7.62 10.41 15.72
N ALA A 357 -8.66 11.22 15.87
CA ALA A 357 -9.29 11.96 14.78
C ALA A 357 -8.31 12.79 13.94
N SER A 358 -7.39 13.49 14.59
CA SER A 358 -6.38 14.28 13.88
C SER A 358 -5.15 13.48 13.45
N LYS A 359 -4.81 12.39 14.17
CA LYS A 359 -3.55 11.65 13.98
C LYS A 359 -3.37 11.06 12.59
N THR A 360 -4.47 10.75 11.91
CA THR A 360 -4.46 10.17 10.55
C THR A 360 -4.59 11.22 9.44
N LEU A 361 -4.73 12.50 9.79
CA LEU A 361 -4.92 13.57 8.80
C LEU A 361 -3.62 13.94 8.10
N ARG A 362 -3.69 14.07 6.78
CA ARG A 362 -2.62 14.52 5.90
C ARG A 362 -3.08 15.71 5.07
N ASN A 363 -2.20 16.69 4.90
CA ASN A 363 -2.51 17.93 4.21
C ASN A 363 -1.91 18.04 2.81
N THR A 364 -1.07 17.09 2.41
CA THR A 364 -0.40 17.04 1.10
C THR A 364 -0.52 15.64 0.51
N LEU A 365 -0.51 15.50 -0.81
CA LEU A 365 -0.49 14.18 -1.47
C LEU A 365 0.80 13.42 -1.19
N VAL A 366 1.93 14.13 -1.24
CA VAL A 366 3.23 13.60 -0.82
C VAL A 366 3.36 13.86 0.68
N PRO A 367 3.70 12.86 1.51
CA PRO A 367 3.93 13.10 2.93
C PRO A 367 4.91 14.25 3.16
N PRO A 368 4.63 15.19 4.08
CA PRO A 368 5.39 16.43 4.18
C PRO A 368 6.87 16.23 4.54
N THR A 369 7.20 15.11 5.17
CA THR A 369 8.60 14.75 5.56
C THR A 369 9.25 13.73 4.64
N PHE A 370 8.57 13.27 3.58
CA PHE A 370 9.05 12.20 2.70
C PHE A 370 10.27 12.63 1.85
N VAL A 371 10.34 13.90 1.47
CA VAL A 371 11.43 14.46 0.65
C VAL A 371 12.05 15.64 1.36
N GLN A 372 13.39 15.69 1.38
CA GLN A 372 14.19 16.83 1.82
C GLN A 372 14.56 17.70 0.60
N ILE A 373 14.47 19.02 0.76
CA ILE A 373 14.83 20.01 -0.25
C ILE A 373 15.82 20.99 0.43
N GLY A 374 17.11 20.70 0.31
CA GLY A 374 18.13 21.35 1.11
C GLY A 374 17.96 20.97 2.59
N ASP A 375 17.84 21.98 3.45
CA ASP A 375 17.62 21.85 4.91
C ASP A 375 16.13 21.82 5.31
N LYS A 376 15.21 21.86 4.32
CA LYS A 376 13.76 21.92 4.55
C LYS A 376 13.05 20.69 4.06
N THR A 377 11.94 20.35 4.71
CA THR A 377 11.04 19.31 4.24
C THR A 377 10.21 19.78 3.04
N PHE A 378 9.69 18.83 2.25
CA PHE A 378 8.72 19.12 1.18
C PHE A 378 7.52 19.92 1.69
N GLY A 379 7.00 19.59 2.86
CA GLY A 379 5.87 20.28 3.48
C GLY A 379 6.17 21.75 3.77
N GLU A 380 7.34 22.05 4.35
CA GLU A 380 7.77 23.43 4.64
C GLU A 380 7.95 24.26 3.37
N VAL A 381 8.58 23.67 2.33
CA VAL A 381 8.74 24.36 1.04
C VAL A 381 7.40 24.59 0.38
N THR A 382 6.49 23.62 0.40
CA THR A 382 5.14 23.75 -0.15
C THR A 382 4.34 24.82 0.59
N ALA A 383 4.35 24.79 1.93
CA ALA A 383 3.66 25.81 2.75
C ALA A 383 4.14 27.23 2.44
N SER A 384 5.46 27.41 2.29
CA SER A 384 6.04 28.71 1.95
C SER A 384 5.61 29.25 0.57
N LYS A 385 5.22 28.37 -0.35
CA LYS A 385 4.77 28.72 -1.71
C LYS A 385 3.26 28.89 -1.83
N LEU A 386 2.47 28.41 -0.88
CA LEU A 386 1.01 28.48 -0.95
C LEU A 386 0.49 29.91 -1.06
N VAL A 387 1.11 30.84 -0.36
CA VAL A 387 0.73 32.26 -0.38
C VAL A 387 0.78 32.90 -1.77
N ASN A 388 1.56 32.33 -2.69
CA ASN A 388 1.65 32.79 -4.07
C ASN A 388 0.35 32.52 -4.88
N TYR A 389 -0.51 31.66 -4.37
CA TYR A 389 -1.79 31.31 -5.01
C TYR A 389 -2.97 32.14 -4.49
N GLY A 390 -2.75 32.96 -3.45
CA GLY A 390 -3.73 33.84 -2.87
C GLY A 390 -3.54 34.02 -1.36
N SER A 391 -3.96 35.17 -0.85
CA SER A 391 -3.87 35.53 0.59
C SER A 391 -4.67 34.55 1.47
N GLU A 392 -5.69 33.89 0.94
CA GLU A 392 -6.49 32.89 1.63
C GLU A 392 -5.66 31.68 2.10
N TRP A 393 -4.51 31.44 1.48
CA TRP A 393 -3.59 30.35 1.83
C TRP A 393 -2.57 30.74 2.91
N SER A 394 -2.60 31.97 3.40
CA SER A 394 -1.72 32.41 4.47
C SER A 394 -2.07 31.71 5.79
N GLY A 395 -1.02 31.30 6.52
CA GLY A 395 -1.16 30.65 7.83
C GLY A 395 -1.62 29.18 7.79
N ILE A 396 -1.69 28.55 6.61
CA ILE A 396 -2.00 27.14 6.47
C ILE A 396 -0.82 26.32 6.97
N ASN A 397 -1.08 25.42 7.92
CA ASN A 397 -0.11 24.43 8.39
C ASN A 397 -0.31 23.11 7.65
N LEU A 398 0.69 22.69 6.88
CA LEU A 398 0.65 21.46 6.07
C LEU A 398 1.26 20.22 6.78
N ALA A 399 1.65 20.35 8.04
CA ALA A 399 2.14 19.19 8.80
C ALA A 399 1.04 18.12 8.93
N ASP A 400 1.45 16.87 9.03
CA ASP A 400 0.55 15.76 9.31
C ASP A 400 -0.05 15.84 10.72
N ALA A 401 -1.03 15.03 11.01
CA ALA A 401 -1.71 14.90 12.30
C ALA A 401 -2.51 16.15 12.74
N GLN A 402 -2.96 16.94 11.78
CA GLN A 402 -3.83 18.10 12.03
C GLN A 402 -4.65 18.47 10.80
N ASP A 403 -5.77 19.17 10.99
CA ASP A 403 -6.51 19.78 9.90
C ASP A 403 -5.97 21.19 9.61
N GLY A 404 -5.12 21.30 8.58
CA GLY A 404 -4.53 22.56 8.16
C GLY A 404 -5.47 23.44 7.33
N TYR A 405 -6.58 22.89 6.81
CA TYR A 405 -7.44 23.63 5.87
C TYR A 405 -8.76 24.11 6.47
N PHE A 406 -9.34 23.40 7.44
CA PHE A 406 -10.64 23.75 7.98
C PHE A 406 -10.66 25.18 8.53
N ASN A 407 -11.49 26.03 7.93
CA ASN A 407 -11.69 27.41 8.37
C ASN A 407 -13.06 27.90 7.91
N LYS A 408 -14.01 27.97 8.83
CA LYS A 408 -15.39 28.34 8.55
C LYS A 408 -15.55 29.71 7.94
N GLU A 409 -14.76 30.71 8.38
CA GLU A 409 -14.82 32.07 7.88
C GLU A 409 -14.31 32.18 6.44
N LYS A 410 -13.17 31.51 6.14
CA LYS A 410 -12.66 31.44 4.76
C LYS A 410 -13.64 30.68 3.85
N ALA A 411 -14.28 29.60 4.32
CA ALA A 411 -15.29 28.89 3.57
C ALA A 411 -16.48 29.79 3.19
N GLN A 412 -17.01 30.56 4.17
CA GLN A 412 -18.13 31.46 3.94
C GLN A 412 -17.77 32.59 2.99
N ALA A 413 -16.58 33.18 3.13
CA ALA A 413 -16.09 34.23 2.23
C ALA A 413 -15.98 33.73 0.78
N LYS A 414 -15.34 32.56 0.58
CA LYS A 414 -15.19 31.93 -0.73
C LYS A 414 -16.51 31.49 -1.35
N PHE A 415 -17.46 31.04 -0.54
CA PHE A 415 -18.80 30.75 -1.02
C PHE A 415 -19.56 32.00 -1.46
N ALA A 416 -19.42 33.12 -0.73
CA ALA A 416 -20.01 34.41 -1.11
C ALA A 416 -19.41 34.94 -2.43
N GLU A 417 -18.10 34.78 -2.64
CA GLU A 417 -17.47 35.12 -3.93
C GLU A 417 -18.00 34.23 -5.06
N ALA A 418 -18.06 32.90 -4.85
CA ALA A 418 -18.59 31.96 -5.83
C ALA A 418 -20.04 32.30 -6.24
N LYS A 419 -20.90 32.71 -5.28
CA LYS A 419 -22.27 33.09 -5.56
C LYS A 419 -22.42 34.34 -6.43
N LYS A 420 -21.43 35.22 -6.46
CA LYS A 420 -21.42 36.38 -7.34
C LYS A 420 -20.99 36.07 -8.76
N GLU A 421 -20.21 35.00 -8.91
CA GLU A 421 -19.62 34.56 -10.18
C GLU A 421 -20.50 33.56 -10.94
N LEU A 422 -21.39 32.86 -10.23
CA LEU A 422 -22.30 31.81 -10.72
C LEU A 422 -23.70 32.35 -10.99
#